data_17bb8934a78e8293fc43ea0a8d70e308
#
_entry.id   17bb8934a78e8293fc43ea0a8d70e308
#
_cell.length_a   1.000
_cell.length_b   1.000
_cell.length_c   1.000
_cell.angle_alpha   90.00
_cell.angle_beta   90.00
_cell.angle_gamma   90.00
#
_symmetry.space_group_name_H-M   'P 1'
#
loop_
_entity.id
_entity.type
_entity.pdbx_description
1 polymer ?
#
loop_
_entity_poly.entity_id
_entity_poly.type
_entity_poly.pdbx_seq_one_letter_code
_entity_poly.pdbx_strand_id
1 'polypeptide(L)'
;LSQSSKHIALWLVLVLVFLVIFSIFSKQHSREPEIVFSEFMGSVDRGDVQEVVIQGHNIQGKYKNGERFRTFAPNDPELVKSLRDKRVKIAAKPEEDSPWYMVLLLNWFPMLLLIGVWIFFMRQMQVGGGKAMSFGKSRAKLLTENQHKITFSDVAGVEEAKDDLQEIIAFLKDPKKFTRLGGRIPKGCLLVGPPGTGKTLLARAIAGEAGVPFFSISGSDFVEMFVGVGASRVRDLFVQGKKNAPCIIFIDEIDAVGRHRGAGLGGGHDEREQTLNQLLVEMDGFETNEGVILIAATNRPDVLDPALLRPGRFDRRVVVPRPDIKGREGILQVHTRKVPLASGVDVAVLARATPGFAGADLENLVNEAALLAARNNKDKVEMQDFELAKDKVMMGAERRSMIISDEEKRNTAYHEAGHALVATLLPGADPIHKVTIIPRGMALGLTQQLPMDEKHTYPRGYLLNNLVILFGGRVAEELVLEHMTTGAGNDIEKATDLARRMVCEWGMSEKLGPMTFGKKEEEIFLGRDFTQKVDYSENTAIEIDAEVRRIIQESYHRAKDILKANLGLLHKVAETLLEKEVLDGSEIDAIVREFGGNGGNGGNGGDPLTPSVAAAIV
;
A
#
# COMPACT_ATOMS: atom_id res chain seq x y z
N LEU A 1 6.83 20.68 -29.93
CA LEU A 1 5.56 20.14 -30.39
C LEU A 1 5.36 18.76 -29.78
N SER A 2 4.28 18.56 -29.03
CA SER A 2 3.92 17.27 -28.42
C SER A 2 3.75 16.19 -29.51
N GLN A 3 3.96 14.92 -29.15
CA GLN A 3 3.78 13.81 -30.12
C GLN A 3 2.39 13.82 -30.78
N SER A 4 1.35 14.20 -30.06
CA SER A 4 -0.02 14.37 -30.59
C SER A 4 -0.12 15.42 -31.68
N SER A 5 0.57 16.57 -31.56
CA SER A 5 0.53 17.63 -32.55
C SER A 5 1.24 17.25 -33.85
N LYS A 6 2.24 16.37 -33.82
CA LYS A 6 2.90 15.82 -35.03
C LYS A 6 1.98 14.87 -35.80
N HIS A 7 1.18 14.07 -35.09
CA HIS A 7 0.21 13.18 -35.75
C HIS A 7 -0.95 13.96 -36.37
N ILE A 8 -1.43 15.01 -35.73
CA ILE A 8 -2.48 15.88 -36.25
C ILE A 8 -1.97 16.62 -37.49
N ALA A 9 -0.73 17.13 -37.46
CA ALA A 9 -0.12 17.79 -38.60
C ALA A 9 0.04 16.83 -39.81
N LEU A 10 0.42 15.57 -39.57
CA LEU A 10 0.53 14.55 -40.60
C LEU A 10 -0.81 14.25 -41.27
N TRP A 11 -1.87 14.10 -40.47
CA TRP A 11 -3.23 13.89 -40.96
C TRP A 11 -3.74 15.08 -41.79
N LEU A 12 -3.47 16.31 -41.35
CA LEU A 12 -3.81 17.52 -42.09
C LEU A 12 -3.10 17.58 -43.46
N VAL A 13 -1.82 17.20 -43.51
CA VAL A 13 -1.07 17.14 -44.79
C VAL A 13 -1.66 16.07 -45.71
N LEU A 14 -2.01 14.89 -45.22
CA LEU A 14 -2.64 13.82 -46.02
C LEU A 14 -4.00 14.24 -46.57
N VAL A 15 -4.83 14.89 -45.77
CA VAL A 15 -6.13 15.43 -46.21
C VAL A 15 -5.93 16.52 -47.26
N LEU A 16 -4.96 17.39 -47.06
CA LEU A 16 -4.66 18.47 -48.02
C LEU A 16 -4.15 17.91 -49.38
N VAL A 17 -3.27 16.91 -49.35
CA VAL A 17 -2.82 16.18 -50.54
C VAL A 17 -3.99 15.48 -51.23
N PHE A 18 -4.88 14.83 -50.48
CA PHE A 18 -6.08 14.21 -51.05
C PHE A 18 -7.01 15.23 -51.70
N LEU A 19 -7.25 16.39 -51.08
CA LEU A 19 -8.06 17.47 -51.64
C LEU A 19 -7.45 18.08 -52.91
N VAL A 20 -6.12 18.22 -52.95
CA VAL A 20 -5.42 18.69 -54.14
C VAL A 20 -5.57 17.68 -55.27
N ILE A 21 -5.34 16.39 -55.02
CA ILE A 21 -5.52 15.32 -56.02
C ILE A 21 -6.98 15.28 -56.50
N PHE A 22 -7.93 15.33 -55.60
CA PHE A 22 -9.37 15.37 -55.92
C PHE A 22 -9.74 16.60 -56.75
N SER A 23 -9.19 17.78 -56.45
CA SER A 23 -9.39 19.01 -57.21
C SER A 23 -8.82 18.93 -58.63
N ILE A 24 -7.67 18.28 -58.82
CA ILE A 24 -7.08 18.04 -60.13
C ILE A 24 -7.96 17.09 -60.96
N PHE A 25 -8.45 16.02 -60.35
CA PHE A 25 -9.34 15.05 -61.01
C PHE A 25 -10.71 15.62 -61.35
N SER A 26 -11.27 16.48 -60.49
CA SER A 26 -12.60 17.06 -60.72
C SER A 26 -12.63 18.16 -61.78
N LYS A 27 -11.51 18.83 -62.07
CA LYS A 27 -11.44 19.86 -63.10
C LYS A 27 -11.45 19.33 -64.54
N GLN A 28 -11.30 18.03 -64.79
CA GLN A 28 -11.14 17.44 -66.10
C GLN A 28 -12.44 16.96 -66.76
N HIS A 29 -13.62 17.22 -66.20
CA HIS A 29 -14.89 16.73 -66.75
C HIS A 29 -15.99 17.81 -66.83
N SER A 30 -15.72 18.93 -67.54
CA SER A 30 -16.83 19.65 -68.18
C SER A 30 -17.24 18.87 -69.43
N ARG A 31 -18.24 18.04 -69.34
CA ARG A 31 -18.77 17.22 -70.45
C ARG A 31 -19.46 18.15 -71.44
N GLU A 32 -18.78 18.55 -72.49
CA GLU A 32 -19.44 19.07 -73.69
C GLU A 32 -20.31 17.92 -74.28
N PRO A 33 -21.58 18.17 -74.65
CA PRO A 33 -22.41 17.12 -75.19
C PRO A 33 -21.79 16.53 -76.49
N GLU A 34 -21.68 15.20 -76.48
CA GLU A 34 -21.15 14.42 -77.60
C GLU A 34 -22.29 14.13 -78.55
N ILE A 35 -22.16 14.59 -79.85
CA ILE A 35 -23.17 14.34 -80.90
C ILE A 35 -22.59 13.36 -81.94
N VAL A 36 -23.47 12.59 -82.58
CA VAL A 36 -23.09 11.64 -83.60
C VAL A 36 -22.63 12.39 -84.85
N PHE A 37 -21.59 11.90 -85.53
CA PHE A 37 -20.99 12.55 -86.71
C PHE A 37 -22.01 12.87 -87.81
N SER A 38 -23.01 11.99 -88.05
CA SER A 38 -24.08 12.21 -88.99
C SER A 38 -24.98 13.42 -88.64
N GLU A 39 -25.22 13.62 -87.31
CA GLU A 39 -25.97 14.75 -86.81
C GLU A 39 -25.20 16.07 -86.94
N PHE A 40 -23.87 15.98 -86.71
CA PHE A 40 -22.98 17.08 -86.96
C PHE A 40 -23.01 17.52 -88.45
N MET A 41 -22.86 16.56 -89.38
CA MET A 41 -22.93 16.85 -90.80
C MET A 41 -24.27 17.44 -91.21
N GLY A 42 -25.37 16.93 -90.72
CA GLY A 42 -26.71 17.50 -90.91
C GLY A 42 -26.83 18.95 -90.40
N SER A 43 -26.16 19.26 -89.28
CA SER A 43 -26.11 20.63 -88.76
C SER A 43 -25.22 21.57 -89.55
N VAL A 44 -24.15 21.02 -90.10
CA VAL A 44 -23.33 21.76 -91.06
C VAL A 44 -24.09 22.11 -92.35
N ASP A 45 -24.86 21.13 -92.85
CA ASP A 45 -25.66 21.34 -94.08
C ASP A 45 -26.78 22.38 -93.91
N ARG A 46 -27.38 22.41 -92.68
CA ARG A 46 -28.36 23.45 -92.33
C ARG A 46 -27.76 24.81 -92.00
N GLY A 47 -26.43 24.87 -91.91
CA GLY A 47 -25.69 26.11 -91.68
C GLY A 47 -25.79 26.59 -90.22
N ASP A 48 -26.06 25.69 -89.25
CA ASP A 48 -26.20 25.97 -87.81
C ASP A 48 -24.86 26.06 -87.09
N VAL A 49 -23.79 25.53 -87.63
CA VAL A 49 -22.44 25.51 -87.08
C VAL A 49 -21.69 26.81 -87.37
N GLN A 50 -21.16 27.45 -86.30
CA GLN A 50 -20.40 28.72 -86.45
C GLN A 50 -18.91 28.50 -86.63
N GLU A 51 -18.29 27.64 -85.76
CA GLU A 51 -16.88 27.37 -85.85
C GLU A 51 -16.58 25.92 -85.43
N VAL A 52 -15.52 25.35 -85.92
CA VAL A 52 -15.07 24.00 -85.69
C VAL A 52 -13.56 23.99 -85.45
N VAL A 53 -13.12 23.31 -84.42
CA VAL A 53 -11.71 23.01 -84.10
C VAL A 53 -11.49 21.53 -84.33
N ILE A 54 -10.59 21.19 -85.25
CA ILE A 54 -10.22 19.79 -85.54
C ILE A 54 -8.90 19.49 -84.91
N GLN A 55 -8.88 18.43 -84.07
CA GLN A 55 -7.70 17.94 -83.33
C GLN A 55 -7.60 16.41 -83.54
N GLY A 56 -6.84 16.00 -84.53
CA GLY A 56 -6.85 14.61 -84.98
C GLY A 56 -8.25 14.18 -85.43
N HIS A 57 -8.79 13.14 -84.86
CA HIS A 57 -10.17 12.65 -85.13
C HIS A 57 -11.26 13.33 -84.26
N ASN A 58 -10.88 14.14 -83.31
CA ASN A 58 -11.81 14.87 -82.45
C ASN A 58 -12.16 16.23 -83.06
N ILE A 59 -13.44 16.49 -83.22
CA ILE A 59 -13.99 17.76 -83.64
C ILE A 59 -14.76 18.40 -82.50
N GLN A 60 -14.36 19.55 -82.09
CA GLN A 60 -15.08 20.42 -81.21
C GLN A 60 -15.69 21.57 -81.96
N GLY A 61 -16.95 21.83 -81.84
CA GLY A 61 -17.63 22.87 -82.52
C GLY A 61 -18.53 23.74 -81.66
N LYS A 62 -18.89 24.89 -82.22
CA LYS A 62 -19.85 25.80 -81.57
C LYS A 62 -20.97 26.11 -82.57
N TYR A 63 -22.19 25.97 -82.17
CA TYR A 63 -23.36 26.38 -82.87
C TYR A 63 -23.55 27.90 -82.83
N LYS A 64 -24.34 28.45 -83.79
CA LYS A 64 -24.72 29.89 -83.82
C LYS A 64 -25.52 30.32 -82.56
N ASN A 65 -26.20 29.41 -81.85
CA ASN A 65 -26.87 29.66 -80.62
C ASN A 65 -25.93 29.73 -79.39
N GLY A 66 -24.62 29.49 -79.56
CA GLY A 66 -23.63 29.56 -78.51
C GLY A 66 -23.31 28.24 -77.83
N GLU A 67 -24.07 27.20 -78.08
CA GLU A 67 -23.82 25.85 -77.50
C GLU A 67 -22.60 25.19 -78.11
N ARG A 68 -21.81 24.48 -77.29
CA ARG A 68 -20.64 23.74 -77.74
C ARG A 68 -20.98 22.26 -77.83
N PHE A 69 -20.39 21.62 -78.82
CA PHE A 69 -20.53 20.17 -78.98
C PHE A 69 -19.18 19.55 -79.29
N ARG A 70 -19.09 18.26 -79.13
CA ARG A 70 -17.95 17.41 -79.50
C ARG A 70 -18.45 16.24 -80.34
N THR A 71 -17.71 15.94 -81.43
CA THR A 71 -17.99 14.76 -82.22
C THR A 71 -16.67 14.12 -82.68
N PHE A 72 -16.72 12.84 -83.02
CA PHE A 72 -15.59 12.07 -83.51
C PHE A 72 -15.77 11.88 -85.00
N ALA A 73 -14.82 12.38 -85.80
CA ALA A 73 -14.86 12.28 -87.29
C ALA A 73 -14.09 11.05 -87.77
N PRO A 74 -14.68 10.22 -88.64
CA PRO A 74 -13.92 9.26 -89.43
C PRO A 74 -12.94 9.97 -90.35
N ASN A 75 -11.93 9.26 -90.91
CA ASN A 75 -10.99 9.79 -91.90
C ASN A 75 -11.75 10.08 -93.15
N ASP A 76 -12.36 11.26 -93.29
CA ASP A 76 -13.10 11.70 -94.47
C ASP A 76 -12.36 12.86 -95.16
N PRO A 77 -11.75 12.64 -96.31
CA PRO A 77 -11.03 13.67 -97.05
C PRO A 77 -11.92 14.83 -97.52
N GLU A 78 -13.24 14.61 -97.60
CA GLU A 78 -14.19 15.63 -98.09
C GLU A 78 -14.74 16.52 -96.99
N LEU A 79 -14.52 16.14 -95.71
CA LEU A 79 -15.00 16.90 -94.59
C LEU A 79 -14.58 18.40 -94.60
N VAL A 80 -13.31 18.64 -94.80
CA VAL A 80 -12.76 20.02 -94.83
C VAL A 80 -13.33 20.82 -95.98
N LYS A 81 -13.60 20.18 -97.12
CA LYS A 81 -14.23 20.80 -98.28
C LYS A 81 -15.67 21.18 -98.03
N SER A 82 -16.43 20.27 -97.47
CA SER A 82 -17.85 20.48 -97.06
C SER A 82 -18.01 21.62 -96.06
N LEU A 83 -17.12 21.67 -95.06
CA LEU A 83 -17.11 22.74 -94.04
C LEU A 83 -16.77 24.10 -94.67
N ARG A 84 -15.86 24.15 -95.66
CA ARG A 84 -15.46 25.36 -96.33
C ARG A 84 -16.57 25.88 -97.25
N ASP A 85 -17.24 24.99 -97.96
CA ASP A 85 -18.35 25.37 -98.93
C ASP A 85 -19.54 25.97 -98.12
N LYS A 86 -19.74 25.56 -96.88
CA LYS A 86 -20.77 26.09 -95.98
C LYS A 86 -20.29 27.30 -95.13
N ARG A 87 -19.08 27.81 -95.38
CA ARG A 87 -18.46 28.97 -94.72
C ARG A 87 -18.32 28.79 -93.17
N VAL A 88 -18.11 27.59 -92.67
CA VAL A 88 -17.81 27.35 -91.24
C VAL A 88 -16.37 27.75 -91.00
N LYS A 89 -16.08 28.46 -89.91
CA LYS A 89 -14.71 28.76 -89.45
C LYS A 89 -14.01 27.48 -88.99
N ILE A 90 -12.88 27.10 -89.60
CA ILE A 90 -12.11 25.91 -89.30
C ILE A 90 -10.82 26.31 -88.61
N ALA A 91 -10.55 25.81 -87.43
CA ALA A 91 -9.25 25.84 -86.74
C ALA A 91 -8.71 24.43 -86.65
N ALA A 92 -7.42 24.22 -86.88
CA ALA A 92 -6.76 22.92 -86.64
C ALA A 92 -5.75 23.06 -85.51
N LYS A 93 -5.78 22.10 -84.57
CA LYS A 93 -4.77 21.98 -83.53
C LYS A 93 -4.00 20.67 -83.70
N PRO A 94 -2.68 20.63 -83.38
CA PRO A 94 -1.94 19.38 -83.37
C PRO A 94 -2.46 18.44 -82.28
N GLU A 95 -2.32 17.14 -82.46
CA GLU A 95 -2.51 16.15 -81.43
C GLU A 95 -1.44 16.36 -80.33
N GLU A 96 -1.86 16.62 -79.10
CA GLU A 96 -0.97 16.68 -77.96
C GLU A 96 -0.74 15.27 -77.46
N ASP A 97 0.37 14.65 -77.76
CA ASP A 97 0.83 13.44 -77.13
C ASP A 97 1.28 13.77 -75.73
N SER A 98 0.55 13.27 -74.73
CA SER A 98 0.98 13.38 -73.34
C SER A 98 2.35 12.73 -73.16
N PRO A 99 3.37 13.41 -72.58
CA PRO A 99 4.70 12.84 -72.45
C PRO A 99 4.60 11.50 -71.68
N TRP A 100 5.20 10.44 -72.20
CA TRP A 100 5.14 9.09 -71.68
C TRP A 100 5.49 8.99 -70.19
N TYR A 101 6.40 9.80 -69.65
CA TYR A 101 6.80 9.89 -68.29
C TYR A 101 5.65 10.41 -67.39
N MET A 102 4.77 11.26 -67.91
CA MET A 102 3.64 11.81 -67.17
C MET A 102 2.53 10.76 -66.99
N VAL A 103 2.31 9.94 -68.01
CA VAL A 103 1.38 8.79 -67.96
C VAL A 103 1.90 7.75 -66.94
N LEU A 104 3.20 7.48 -66.95
CA LEU A 104 3.85 6.54 -66.04
C LEU A 104 3.79 7.08 -64.62
N LEU A 105 4.07 8.37 -64.37
CA LEU A 105 4.00 9.00 -63.06
C LEU A 105 2.58 9.01 -62.53
N LEU A 106 1.59 9.31 -63.35
CA LEU A 106 0.18 9.35 -62.94
C LEU A 106 -0.36 7.96 -62.53
N ASN A 107 0.05 6.92 -63.27
CA ASN A 107 -0.39 5.56 -63.00
C ASN A 107 0.35 4.90 -61.79
N TRP A 108 1.64 5.19 -61.62
CA TRP A 108 2.44 4.57 -60.55
C TRP A 108 2.46 5.37 -59.26
N PHE A 109 2.21 6.66 -59.28
CA PHE A 109 2.22 7.51 -58.10
C PHE A 109 1.26 7.04 -56.97
N PRO A 110 0.00 6.67 -57.23
CA PRO A 110 -0.89 6.17 -56.20
C PRO A 110 -0.37 4.86 -55.57
N MET A 111 0.22 3.98 -56.37
CA MET A 111 0.79 2.72 -55.90
C MET A 111 2.04 2.96 -55.05
N LEU A 112 2.94 3.83 -55.45
CA LEU A 112 4.12 4.19 -54.67
C LEU A 112 3.75 4.89 -53.37
N LEU A 113 2.71 5.72 -53.39
CA LEU A 113 2.18 6.36 -52.19
C LEU A 113 1.60 5.35 -51.21
N LEU A 114 0.83 4.35 -51.68
CA LEU A 114 0.32 3.26 -50.84
C LEU A 114 1.44 2.42 -50.26
N ILE A 115 2.47 2.10 -51.03
CA ILE A 115 3.66 1.38 -50.56
C ILE A 115 4.39 2.22 -49.48
N GLY A 116 4.56 3.51 -49.69
CA GLY A 116 5.18 4.43 -48.75
C GLY A 116 4.40 4.49 -47.41
N VAL A 117 3.07 4.61 -47.50
CA VAL A 117 2.19 4.58 -46.33
C VAL A 117 2.27 3.23 -45.62
N TRP A 118 2.29 2.12 -46.37
CA TRP A 118 2.41 0.78 -45.81
C TRP A 118 3.76 0.58 -45.10
N ILE A 119 4.88 0.99 -45.68
CA ILE A 119 6.21 0.95 -45.05
C ILE A 119 6.25 1.84 -43.81
N PHE A 120 5.60 3.02 -43.84
CA PHE A 120 5.50 3.92 -42.71
C PHE A 120 4.74 3.24 -41.55
N PHE A 121 3.57 2.61 -41.80
CA PHE A 121 2.83 1.88 -40.80
C PHE A 121 3.58 0.66 -40.27
N MET A 122 4.28 -0.08 -41.13
CA MET A 122 5.13 -1.19 -40.71
C MET A 122 6.25 -0.73 -39.77
N ARG A 123 6.93 0.37 -40.07
CA ARG A 123 7.93 0.97 -39.18
C ARG A 123 7.32 1.45 -37.85
N GLN A 124 6.16 2.06 -37.92
CA GLN A 124 5.43 2.51 -36.73
C GLN A 124 5.05 1.32 -35.83
N MET A 125 4.59 0.21 -36.39
CA MET A 125 4.27 -1.02 -35.65
C MET A 125 5.52 -1.68 -35.06
N GLN A 126 6.65 -1.68 -35.75
CA GLN A 126 7.92 -2.19 -35.22
C GLN A 126 8.44 -1.39 -34.02
N VAL A 127 8.27 -0.06 -34.02
CA VAL A 127 8.63 0.79 -32.87
C VAL A 127 7.65 0.60 -31.70
N GLY A 128 6.37 0.27 -31.96
CA GLY A 128 5.38 -0.07 -30.93
C GLY A 128 5.56 -1.49 -30.34
N GLY A 129 5.99 -2.46 -31.16
CA GLY A 129 6.22 -3.85 -30.73
C GLY A 129 7.34 -4.01 -29.71
N GLY A 130 8.36 -3.17 -29.74
CA GLY A 130 9.43 -3.16 -28.74
C GLY A 130 8.97 -2.76 -27.33
N LYS A 131 7.91 -1.97 -27.18
CA LYS A 131 7.31 -1.63 -25.89
C LYS A 131 6.43 -2.75 -25.34
N ALA A 132 5.74 -3.51 -26.20
CA ALA A 132 4.95 -4.67 -25.75
C ALA A 132 5.84 -5.81 -25.21
N MET A 133 7.04 -5.99 -25.73
CA MET A 133 8.01 -6.97 -25.19
C MET A 133 8.69 -6.52 -23.90
N SER A 134 8.60 -5.26 -23.50
CA SER A 134 9.17 -4.77 -22.23
C SER A 134 8.29 -5.01 -21.01
N PHE A 135 7.03 -5.42 -21.14
CA PHE A 135 6.13 -5.71 -20.03
C PHE A 135 6.57 -6.91 -19.18
N GLY A 136 7.31 -7.85 -19.74
CA GLY A 136 7.84 -9.02 -19.04
C GLY A 136 9.18 -8.81 -18.34
N LYS A 137 9.82 -7.62 -18.46
CA LYS A 137 11.07 -7.36 -17.74
C LYS A 137 10.81 -7.06 -16.27
N SER A 138 11.64 -7.64 -15.42
CA SER A 138 11.59 -7.38 -13.98
C SER A 138 11.78 -5.89 -13.69
N ARG A 139 10.96 -5.34 -12.79
CA ARG A 139 11.10 -3.99 -12.22
C ARG A 139 12.03 -3.99 -11.00
N ALA A 140 12.77 -5.07 -10.77
CA ALA A 140 13.68 -5.19 -9.65
C ALA A 140 14.65 -4.01 -9.63
N LYS A 141 14.72 -3.32 -8.49
CA LYS A 141 15.67 -2.22 -8.27
C LYS A 141 16.99 -2.82 -7.85
N LEU A 142 18.00 -2.71 -8.72
CA LEU A 142 19.37 -2.96 -8.33
C LEU A 142 19.82 -1.78 -7.44
N LEU A 143 20.04 -2.03 -6.17
CA LEU A 143 20.71 -1.06 -5.29
C LEU A 143 22.21 -1.15 -5.54
N THR A 144 22.71 -0.27 -6.42
CA THR A 144 24.12 -0.15 -6.77
C THR A 144 24.93 0.46 -5.62
N GLU A 145 26.21 0.15 -5.56
CA GLU A 145 27.17 0.46 -4.48
C GLU A 145 27.29 1.91 -3.99
N ASN A 146 26.68 2.88 -4.68
CA ASN A 146 26.81 4.31 -4.39
C ASN A 146 25.79 4.90 -3.39
N GLN A 147 24.84 4.10 -2.89
CA GLN A 147 23.98 4.52 -1.78
C GLN A 147 24.61 4.03 -0.47
N HIS A 148 24.54 4.84 0.61
CA HIS A 148 25.04 4.50 1.93
C HIS A 148 24.81 3.03 2.26
N LYS A 149 25.89 2.25 2.42
CA LYS A 149 25.81 0.84 2.78
C LYS A 149 25.15 0.74 4.16
N ILE A 150 23.94 0.24 4.20
CA ILE A 150 23.26 -0.11 5.44
C ILE A 150 23.92 -1.38 5.96
N THR A 151 24.36 -1.38 7.22
CA THR A 151 25.00 -2.50 7.88
C THR A 151 24.26 -2.88 9.15
N PHE A 152 24.69 -3.92 9.85
CA PHE A 152 24.10 -4.32 11.12
C PHE A 152 24.19 -3.26 12.23
N SER A 153 25.08 -2.27 12.10
CA SER A 153 25.15 -1.13 13.01
C SER A 153 23.96 -0.17 12.88
N ASP A 154 23.24 -0.23 11.76
CA ASP A 154 22.04 0.58 11.49
C ASP A 154 20.74 -0.16 11.85
N VAL A 155 20.84 -1.41 12.26
CA VAL A 155 19.74 -2.26 12.70
C VAL A 155 19.89 -2.53 14.18
N ALA A 156 18.87 -2.28 14.99
CA ALA A 156 18.89 -2.54 16.43
C ALA A 156 17.61 -3.29 16.86
N GLY A 157 17.67 -3.96 18.01
CA GLY A 157 16.50 -4.60 18.63
C GLY A 157 16.07 -5.93 18.02
N VAL A 158 16.95 -6.61 17.28
CA VAL A 158 16.71 -7.90 16.63
C VAL A 158 17.97 -8.76 16.67
N GLU A 159 18.63 -8.84 17.83
CA GLU A 159 19.96 -9.46 17.93
C GLU A 159 19.91 -10.96 17.60
N GLU A 160 18.88 -11.70 18.03
CA GLU A 160 18.69 -13.11 17.72
C GLU A 160 18.53 -13.33 16.20
N ALA A 161 17.77 -12.45 15.55
CA ALA A 161 17.61 -12.51 14.10
C ALA A 161 18.93 -12.19 13.36
N LYS A 162 19.76 -11.28 13.90
CA LYS A 162 21.09 -11.01 13.35
C LYS A 162 22.02 -12.22 13.48
N ASP A 163 22.00 -12.88 14.64
CA ASP A 163 22.82 -14.06 14.90
C ASP A 163 22.44 -15.20 13.94
N ASP A 164 21.16 -15.47 13.76
CA ASP A 164 20.66 -16.46 12.80
C ASP A 164 21.09 -16.16 11.36
N LEU A 165 21.26 -14.89 11.02
CA LEU A 165 21.62 -14.45 9.67
C LEU A 165 23.13 -14.31 9.45
N GLN A 166 23.94 -14.35 10.50
CA GLN A 166 25.41 -14.31 10.38
C GLN A 166 25.98 -15.45 9.55
N GLU A 167 25.37 -16.64 9.63
CA GLU A 167 25.77 -17.77 8.79
C GLU A 167 25.60 -17.48 7.30
N ILE A 168 24.52 -16.80 6.92
CA ILE A 168 24.26 -16.39 5.54
C ILE A 168 25.32 -15.40 5.06
N ILE A 169 25.67 -14.42 5.90
CA ILE A 169 26.71 -13.44 5.60
C ILE A 169 28.08 -14.12 5.46
N ALA A 170 28.41 -15.00 6.39
CA ALA A 170 29.67 -15.73 6.36
C ALA A 170 29.81 -16.60 5.09
N PHE A 171 28.69 -17.21 4.65
CA PHE A 171 28.68 -17.96 3.40
C PHE A 171 28.84 -17.05 2.17
N LEU A 172 28.10 -15.93 2.09
CA LEU A 172 28.25 -15.00 0.98
C LEU A 172 29.66 -14.43 0.85
N LYS A 173 30.38 -14.27 1.98
CA LYS A 173 31.78 -13.82 2.02
C LYS A 173 32.76 -14.93 1.62
N ASP A 174 32.56 -16.17 2.08
CA ASP A 174 33.42 -17.33 1.77
C ASP A 174 32.62 -18.64 1.61
N PRO A 175 32.07 -18.90 0.42
CA PRO A 175 31.31 -20.11 0.15
C PRO A 175 32.11 -21.40 0.31
N LYS A 176 33.44 -21.35 0.03
CA LYS A 176 34.32 -22.54 0.03
C LYS A 176 34.51 -23.14 1.41
N LYS A 177 34.45 -22.32 2.45
CA LYS A 177 34.56 -22.77 3.85
C LYS A 177 33.49 -23.77 4.23
N PHE A 178 32.24 -23.52 3.79
CA PHE A 178 31.07 -24.34 4.14
C PHE A 178 30.97 -25.60 3.29
N THR A 179 31.25 -25.52 1.99
CA THR A 179 31.17 -26.66 1.07
C THR A 179 32.24 -27.73 1.38
N ARG A 180 33.41 -27.33 1.92
CA ARG A 180 34.48 -28.28 2.30
C ARG A 180 34.04 -29.24 3.41
N LEU A 181 33.16 -28.85 4.30
CA LEU A 181 32.65 -29.67 5.41
C LEU A 181 31.35 -30.42 5.05
N GLY A 182 30.87 -30.33 3.80
CA GLY A 182 29.66 -30.99 3.35
C GLY A 182 28.37 -30.26 3.80
N GLY A 183 28.48 -29.05 4.38
CA GLY A 183 27.35 -28.22 4.78
C GLY A 183 26.58 -27.77 3.55
N ARG A 184 25.24 -27.89 3.61
CA ARG A 184 24.32 -27.33 2.62
C ARG A 184 23.79 -26.02 3.15
N ILE A 185 23.92 -24.98 2.36
CA ILE A 185 23.44 -23.65 2.71
C ILE A 185 21.94 -23.54 2.38
N PRO A 186 21.16 -22.82 3.19
CA PRO A 186 19.77 -22.55 2.90
C PRO A 186 19.66 -21.79 1.57
N LYS A 187 18.84 -22.29 0.65
CA LYS A 187 18.57 -21.61 -0.62
C LYS A 187 17.75 -20.33 -0.41
N GLY A 188 16.89 -20.35 0.62
CA GLY A 188 16.02 -19.24 0.94
C GLY A 188 15.82 -19.03 2.42
N CYS A 189 15.67 -17.77 2.80
CA CYS A 189 15.35 -17.33 4.15
C CYS A 189 14.03 -16.54 4.14
N LEU A 190 13.11 -16.91 5.02
CA LEU A 190 11.83 -16.22 5.20
C LEU A 190 11.87 -15.37 6.49
N LEU A 191 11.80 -14.06 6.35
CA LEU A 191 11.66 -13.12 7.45
C LEU A 191 10.19 -12.96 7.80
N VAL A 192 9.83 -13.31 9.02
CA VAL A 192 8.44 -13.29 9.50
C VAL A 192 8.31 -12.35 10.68
N GLY A 193 7.29 -11.50 10.70
CA GLY A 193 7.02 -10.65 11.85
C GLY A 193 6.00 -9.54 11.57
N PRO A 194 5.55 -8.82 12.59
CA PRO A 194 4.62 -7.73 12.44
C PRO A 194 5.10 -6.64 11.46
N PRO A 195 4.20 -5.82 10.91
CA PRO A 195 4.60 -4.69 10.09
C PRO A 195 5.46 -3.71 10.89
N GLY A 196 6.37 -3.01 10.21
CA GLY A 196 7.23 -2.00 10.83
C GLY A 196 8.40 -2.51 11.66
N THR A 197 8.62 -3.83 11.79
CA THR A 197 9.74 -4.40 12.60
C THR A 197 11.10 -4.37 11.92
N GLY A 198 11.21 -3.81 10.70
CA GLY A 198 12.49 -3.62 10.02
C GLY A 198 12.95 -4.79 9.15
N LYS A 199 12.08 -5.71 8.73
CA LYS A 199 12.42 -6.88 7.89
C LYS A 199 13.15 -6.49 6.59
N THR A 200 12.66 -5.49 5.89
CA THR A 200 13.29 -4.97 4.66
C THR A 200 14.65 -4.31 4.95
N LEU A 201 14.76 -3.59 6.07
CA LEU A 201 16.01 -2.98 6.52
C LEU A 201 17.05 -4.05 6.86
N LEU A 202 16.65 -5.11 7.57
CA LEU A 202 17.48 -6.24 7.93
C LEU A 202 18.02 -6.97 6.68
N ALA A 203 17.17 -7.23 5.68
CA ALA A 203 17.59 -7.84 4.41
C ALA A 203 18.63 -6.98 3.68
N ARG A 204 18.46 -5.65 3.68
CA ARG A 204 19.45 -4.72 3.11
C ARG A 204 20.75 -4.69 3.90
N ALA A 205 20.68 -4.80 5.23
CA ALA A 205 21.85 -4.84 6.09
C ALA A 205 22.67 -6.11 5.86
N ILE A 206 22.04 -7.27 5.61
CA ILE A 206 22.72 -8.50 5.24
C ILE A 206 23.54 -8.31 3.96
N ALA A 207 22.96 -7.71 2.94
CA ALA A 207 23.65 -7.45 1.67
C ALA A 207 24.82 -6.47 1.85
N GLY A 208 24.60 -5.39 2.62
CA GLY A 208 25.64 -4.41 2.93
C GLY A 208 26.79 -5.00 3.74
N GLU A 209 26.48 -5.85 4.73
CA GLU A 209 27.49 -6.53 5.55
C GLU A 209 28.27 -7.58 4.76
N ALA A 210 27.59 -8.30 3.86
CA ALA A 210 28.24 -9.26 2.96
C ALA A 210 28.98 -8.60 1.80
N GLY A 211 28.67 -7.33 1.47
CA GLY A 211 29.26 -6.62 0.34
C GLY A 211 28.80 -7.15 -1.02
N VAL A 212 27.57 -7.66 -1.12
CA VAL A 212 27.02 -8.25 -2.34
C VAL A 212 25.87 -7.41 -2.93
N PRO A 213 25.61 -7.52 -4.25
CA PRO A 213 24.48 -6.86 -4.89
C PRO A 213 23.14 -7.27 -4.27
N PHE A 214 22.21 -6.30 -4.17
CA PHE A 214 20.88 -6.49 -3.61
C PHE A 214 19.80 -6.16 -4.64
N PHE A 215 19.00 -7.15 -5.02
CA PHE A 215 17.86 -7.01 -5.91
C PHE A 215 16.59 -7.02 -5.08
N SER A 216 15.83 -5.93 -5.09
CA SER A 216 14.58 -5.83 -4.33
C SER A 216 13.39 -5.69 -5.25
N ILE A 217 12.34 -6.46 -4.95
CA ILE A 217 11.03 -6.41 -5.62
C ILE A 217 9.93 -6.64 -4.58
N SER A 218 8.76 -6.04 -4.79
CA SER A 218 7.56 -6.36 -3.99
C SER A 218 6.81 -7.55 -4.60
N GLY A 219 6.23 -8.41 -3.78
CA GLY A 219 5.34 -9.48 -4.22
C GLY A 219 4.16 -8.94 -5.05
N SER A 220 3.69 -7.73 -4.74
CA SER A 220 2.65 -7.04 -5.50
C SER A 220 3.05 -6.72 -6.95
N ASP A 221 4.35 -6.52 -7.22
CA ASP A 221 4.86 -6.25 -8.57
C ASP A 221 4.72 -7.46 -9.52
N PHE A 222 4.50 -8.64 -8.98
CA PHE A 222 4.26 -9.85 -9.76
C PHE A 222 2.78 -10.05 -10.11
N VAL A 223 1.86 -9.37 -9.41
CA VAL A 223 0.41 -9.48 -9.65
C VAL A 223 0.02 -8.51 -10.75
N GLU A 224 -0.31 -9.04 -11.92
CA GLU A 224 -0.73 -8.25 -13.08
C GLU A 224 -2.06 -8.78 -13.64
N MET A 225 -2.74 -7.98 -14.45
CA MET A 225 -4.00 -8.41 -15.08
C MET A 225 -3.79 -9.37 -16.28
N PHE A 226 -2.56 -9.44 -16.80
CA PHE A 226 -2.25 -10.25 -17.98
C PHE A 226 -1.57 -11.55 -17.57
N VAL A 227 -2.17 -12.67 -17.95
CA VAL A 227 -1.65 -14.02 -17.66
C VAL A 227 -0.23 -14.20 -18.21
N GLY A 228 0.67 -14.69 -17.36
CA GLY A 228 2.05 -15.01 -17.71
C GLY A 228 3.06 -13.86 -17.57
N VAL A 229 2.63 -12.62 -17.34
CA VAL A 229 3.55 -11.48 -17.13
C VAL A 229 4.28 -11.62 -15.81
N GLY A 230 3.58 -11.96 -14.73
CA GLY A 230 4.18 -12.21 -13.41
C GLY A 230 5.22 -13.33 -13.47
N ALA A 231 4.89 -14.46 -14.08
CA ALA A 231 5.83 -15.57 -14.27
C ALA A 231 7.07 -15.19 -15.09
N SER A 232 6.91 -14.35 -16.12
CA SER A 232 8.05 -13.84 -16.90
C SER A 232 8.96 -12.93 -16.07
N ARG A 233 8.38 -12.07 -15.20
CA ARG A 233 9.15 -11.21 -14.30
C ARG A 233 9.93 -12.00 -13.25
N VAL A 234 9.32 -13.07 -12.70
CA VAL A 234 10.02 -13.99 -11.80
C VAL A 234 11.23 -14.56 -12.51
N ARG A 235 11.07 -15.14 -13.70
CA ARG A 235 12.18 -15.71 -14.47
C ARG A 235 13.29 -14.69 -14.75
N ASP A 236 12.92 -13.49 -15.19
CA ASP A 236 13.89 -12.42 -15.48
C ASP A 236 14.68 -12.01 -14.23
N LEU A 237 14.01 -11.88 -13.06
CA LEU A 237 14.64 -11.59 -11.78
C LEU A 237 15.70 -12.63 -11.42
N PHE A 238 15.38 -13.92 -11.55
CA PHE A 238 16.30 -15.00 -11.24
C PHE A 238 17.46 -15.06 -12.23
N VAL A 239 17.23 -14.81 -13.51
CA VAL A 239 18.29 -14.70 -14.53
C VAL A 239 19.23 -13.52 -14.22
N GLN A 240 18.70 -12.39 -13.76
CA GLN A 240 19.52 -11.25 -13.34
C GLN A 240 20.34 -11.57 -12.09
N GLY A 241 19.74 -12.25 -11.10
CA GLY A 241 20.44 -12.70 -9.91
C GLY A 241 21.61 -13.63 -10.25
N LYS A 242 21.38 -14.65 -11.08
CA LYS A 242 22.44 -15.58 -11.52
C LYS A 242 23.59 -14.89 -12.23
N LYS A 243 23.32 -13.87 -13.04
CA LYS A 243 24.35 -13.09 -13.73
C LYS A 243 25.22 -12.25 -12.80
N ASN A 244 24.69 -11.87 -11.64
CA ASN A 244 25.35 -11.00 -10.67
C ASN A 244 25.74 -11.74 -9.38
N ALA A 245 25.85 -13.06 -9.41
CA ALA A 245 26.27 -13.86 -8.27
C ALA A 245 27.74 -13.57 -7.87
N PRO A 246 28.07 -13.50 -6.55
CA PRO A 246 27.17 -13.69 -5.41
C PRO A 246 26.24 -12.49 -5.18
N CYS A 247 24.94 -12.74 -4.92
CA CYS A 247 23.94 -11.67 -4.70
C CYS A 247 22.81 -12.14 -3.80
N ILE A 248 22.03 -11.16 -3.32
CA ILE A 248 20.78 -11.40 -2.60
C ILE A 248 19.59 -10.94 -3.48
N ILE A 249 18.61 -11.82 -3.64
CA ILE A 249 17.29 -11.49 -4.20
C ILE A 249 16.33 -11.35 -3.02
N PHE A 250 15.71 -10.18 -2.89
CA PHE A 250 14.75 -9.90 -1.83
C PHE A 250 13.34 -9.69 -2.40
N ILE A 251 12.39 -10.46 -1.86
CA ILE A 251 10.96 -10.33 -2.20
C ILE A 251 10.22 -9.86 -0.96
N ASP A 252 9.77 -8.62 -0.97
CA ASP A 252 8.93 -8.09 0.10
C ASP A 252 7.47 -8.48 -0.11
N GLU A 253 6.69 -8.60 0.96
CA GLU A 253 5.27 -8.94 0.90
C GLU A 253 4.99 -10.19 0.05
N ILE A 254 5.75 -11.26 0.28
CA ILE A 254 5.64 -12.51 -0.51
C ILE A 254 4.22 -13.11 -0.46
N ASP A 255 3.44 -12.81 0.57
CA ASP A 255 2.05 -13.22 0.74
C ASP A 255 1.11 -12.67 -0.36
N ALA A 256 1.51 -11.62 -1.08
CA ALA A 256 0.75 -11.14 -2.25
C ALA A 256 0.67 -12.20 -3.37
N VAL A 257 1.71 -13.03 -3.52
CA VAL A 257 1.81 -14.09 -4.55
C VAL A 257 1.69 -15.49 -3.95
N GLY A 258 2.22 -15.66 -2.73
CA GLY A 258 2.41 -16.96 -2.08
C GLY A 258 1.20 -17.53 -1.34
N ARG A 259 -0.01 -17.05 -1.56
CA ARG A 259 -1.23 -17.54 -0.86
C ARG A 259 -1.61 -18.96 -1.23
N HIS A 260 -2.29 -19.64 -0.29
CA HIS A 260 -2.90 -20.95 -0.46
C HIS A 260 -3.79 -21.04 -1.70
N ARG A 261 -3.75 -22.21 -2.38
CA ARG A 261 -4.56 -22.54 -3.55
C ARG A 261 -6.03 -22.73 -3.17
N GLY A 262 -6.96 -22.23 -3.97
CA GLY A 262 -8.37 -22.64 -3.94
C GLY A 262 -9.35 -21.74 -3.18
N ALA A 263 -9.00 -20.50 -2.81
CA ALA A 263 -9.90 -19.61 -2.09
C ALA A 263 -10.47 -18.46 -2.93
N GLY A 264 -11.06 -18.72 -4.11
CA GLY A 264 -11.72 -17.67 -4.86
C GLY A 264 -12.30 -18.06 -6.21
N LEU A 265 -13.51 -17.59 -6.48
CA LEU A 265 -14.21 -17.66 -7.75
C LEU A 265 -13.88 -16.40 -8.56
N GLY A 266 -12.86 -16.45 -9.47
CA GLY A 266 -12.59 -15.33 -10.38
C GLY A 266 -11.25 -15.41 -11.11
N GLY A 267 -11.16 -14.96 -12.36
CA GLY A 267 -10.03 -15.09 -13.28
C GLY A 267 -8.70 -14.41 -12.91
N GLY A 268 -8.59 -13.76 -11.73
CA GLY A 268 -7.33 -13.24 -11.20
C GLY A 268 -6.52 -14.24 -10.38
N HIS A 269 -7.05 -15.44 -10.16
CA HIS A 269 -6.37 -16.49 -9.38
C HIS A 269 -5.40 -17.30 -10.22
N ASP A 270 -5.71 -17.54 -11.49
CA ASP A 270 -4.88 -18.35 -12.41
C ASP A 270 -3.51 -17.70 -12.63
N GLU A 271 -3.45 -16.38 -12.69
CA GLU A 271 -2.19 -15.63 -12.88
C GLU A 271 -1.29 -15.71 -11.66
N ARG A 272 -1.85 -15.55 -10.45
CA ARG A 272 -1.10 -15.67 -9.19
C ARG A 272 -0.56 -17.09 -9.00
N GLU A 273 -1.39 -18.11 -9.29
CA GLU A 273 -0.98 -19.50 -9.19
C GLU A 273 0.11 -19.84 -10.21
N GLN A 274 0.03 -19.33 -11.44
CA GLN A 274 1.07 -19.47 -12.43
C GLN A 274 2.38 -18.81 -12.00
N THR A 275 2.29 -17.63 -11.41
CA THR A 275 3.45 -16.90 -10.89
C THR A 275 4.09 -17.61 -9.71
N LEU A 276 3.28 -18.14 -8.76
CA LEU A 276 3.76 -18.95 -7.66
C LEU A 276 4.45 -20.23 -8.17
N ASN A 277 3.83 -20.94 -9.11
CA ASN A 277 4.42 -22.14 -9.70
C ASN A 277 5.77 -21.81 -10.38
N GLN A 278 5.87 -20.69 -11.09
CA GLN A 278 7.14 -20.27 -11.68
C GLN A 278 8.19 -19.97 -10.61
N LEU A 279 7.80 -19.29 -9.51
CA LEU A 279 8.70 -19.03 -8.38
C LEU A 279 9.24 -20.33 -7.78
N LEU A 280 8.36 -21.32 -7.57
CA LEU A 280 8.76 -22.64 -7.06
C LEU A 280 9.74 -23.36 -8.01
N VAL A 281 9.47 -23.29 -9.33
CA VAL A 281 10.36 -23.88 -10.36
C VAL A 281 11.73 -23.21 -10.35
N GLU A 282 11.78 -21.88 -10.29
CA GLU A 282 13.07 -21.16 -10.25
C GLU A 282 13.86 -21.47 -8.96
N MET A 283 13.16 -21.57 -7.80
CA MET A 283 13.81 -21.95 -6.53
C MET A 283 14.35 -23.39 -6.56
N ASP A 284 13.61 -24.33 -7.13
CA ASP A 284 14.05 -25.72 -7.26
C ASP A 284 15.22 -25.84 -8.25
N GLY A 285 15.25 -24.98 -9.28
CA GLY A 285 16.30 -24.92 -10.31
C GLY A 285 17.61 -24.24 -9.87
N PHE A 286 17.74 -23.78 -8.61
CA PHE A 286 18.99 -23.29 -8.07
C PHE A 286 19.90 -24.45 -7.64
N GLU A 287 21.13 -24.45 -8.13
CA GLU A 287 22.17 -25.28 -7.55
C GLU A 287 22.76 -24.58 -6.31
N THR A 288 23.06 -25.36 -5.28
CA THR A 288 23.57 -24.88 -3.97
C THR A 288 24.89 -24.05 -4.07
N ASN A 289 25.52 -24.05 -5.21
CA ASN A 289 26.83 -23.41 -5.45
C ASN A 289 26.74 -22.11 -6.28
N GLU A 290 25.57 -21.68 -6.70
CA GLU A 290 25.44 -20.50 -7.58
C GLU A 290 25.65 -19.15 -6.84
N GLY A 291 25.75 -19.16 -5.50
CA GLY A 291 26.02 -17.94 -4.72
C GLY A 291 24.83 -16.95 -4.68
N VAL A 292 23.63 -17.36 -5.07
CA VAL A 292 22.43 -16.55 -4.99
C VAL A 292 21.61 -16.99 -3.78
N ILE A 293 21.25 -16.06 -2.90
CA ILE A 293 20.37 -16.33 -1.76
C ILE A 293 19.07 -15.55 -1.94
N LEU A 294 17.96 -16.26 -1.80
CA LEU A 294 16.63 -15.68 -1.82
C LEU A 294 16.21 -15.33 -0.39
N ILE A 295 15.87 -14.07 -0.14
CA ILE A 295 15.28 -13.65 1.13
C ILE A 295 13.87 -13.15 0.81
N ALA A 296 12.86 -13.61 1.56
CA ALA A 296 11.51 -13.09 1.45
C ALA A 296 11.04 -12.55 2.80
N ALA A 297 10.14 -11.59 2.78
CA ALA A 297 9.52 -11.05 3.98
C ALA A 297 7.98 -11.16 3.90
N THR A 298 7.36 -11.47 5.03
CA THR A 298 5.90 -11.48 5.17
C THR A 298 5.46 -11.03 6.55
N ASN A 299 4.30 -10.40 6.60
CA ASN A 299 3.61 -10.09 7.86
C ASN A 299 2.59 -11.19 8.22
N ARG A 300 2.26 -12.07 7.27
CA ARG A 300 1.23 -13.11 7.40
C ARG A 300 1.75 -14.48 6.96
N PRO A 301 2.51 -15.15 7.81
CA PRO A 301 3.02 -16.48 7.48
C PRO A 301 1.93 -17.56 7.38
N ASP A 302 0.78 -17.32 8.01
CA ASP A 302 -0.41 -18.18 8.05
C ASP A 302 -1.06 -18.38 6.68
N VAL A 303 -0.99 -17.39 5.81
CA VAL A 303 -1.61 -17.44 4.47
C VAL A 303 -0.71 -18.04 3.39
N LEU A 304 0.57 -18.33 3.70
CA LEU A 304 1.53 -18.82 2.70
C LEU A 304 1.26 -20.28 2.33
N ASP A 305 1.43 -20.60 1.04
CA ASP A 305 1.36 -21.97 0.55
C ASP A 305 2.48 -22.82 1.20
N PRO A 306 2.14 -23.96 1.84
CA PRO A 306 3.12 -24.86 2.46
C PRO A 306 4.22 -25.33 1.50
N ALA A 307 3.96 -25.30 0.19
CA ALA A 307 4.97 -25.63 -0.81
C ALA A 307 6.18 -24.71 -0.78
N LEU A 308 6.01 -23.45 -0.40
CA LEU A 308 7.12 -22.49 -0.23
C LEU A 308 8.02 -22.83 0.95
N LEU A 309 7.46 -23.45 1.99
CA LEU A 309 8.13 -23.76 3.25
C LEU A 309 8.80 -25.16 3.25
N ARG A 310 8.77 -25.88 2.11
CA ARG A 310 9.41 -27.18 1.98
C ARG A 310 10.95 -27.04 1.94
N PRO A 311 11.70 -28.02 2.48
CA PRO A 311 13.15 -28.06 2.37
C PRO A 311 13.62 -27.90 0.91
N GLY A 312 14.66 -27.12 0.70
CA GLY A 312 15.17 -26.75 -0.62
C GLY A 312 14.60 -25.46 -1.21
N ARG A 313 13.69 -24.78 -0.47
CA ARG A 313 13.08 -23.49 -0.84
C ARG A 313 13.32 -22.46 0.24
N PHE A 314 12.31 -22.07 1.04
CA PHE A 314 12.55 -21.27 2.26
C PHE A 314 12.89 -22.20 3.43
N ASP A 315 14.12 -22.65 3.45
CA ASP A 315 14.62 -23.61 4.44
C ASP A 315 14.74 -23.01 5.83
N ARG A 316 15.04 -21.72 5.89
CA ARG A 316 15.22 -21.00 7.14
C ARG A 316 14.11 -20.00 7.36
N ARG A 317 13.53 -20.02 8.55
CA ARG A 317 12.52 -19.05 8.98
C ARG A 317 13.10 -18.27 10.14
N VAL A 318 13.24 -16.95 9.97
CA VAL A 318 13.73 -16.02 10.98
C VAL A 318 12.57 -15.14 11.43
N VAL A 319 12.29 -15.17 12.73
CA VAL A 319 11.23 -14.35 13.31
C VAL A 319 11.84 -13.00 13.72
N VAL A 320 11.20 -11.93 13.27
CA VAL A 320 11.56 -10.54 13.60
C VAL A 320 10.41 -9.97 14.46
N PRO A 321 10.44 -10.15 15.78
CA PRO A 321 9.36 -9.74 16.68
C PRO A 321 9.35 -8.21 16.84
N ARG A 322 8.36 -7.69 17.58
CA ARG A 322 8.43 -6.33 18.10
C ARG A 322 9.60 -6.22 19.08
N PRO A 323 10.34 -5.08 19.07
CA PRO A 323 11.49 -4.91 19.93
C PRO A 323 11.09 -4.83 21.42
N ASP A 324 11.91 -5.44 22.28
CA ASP A 324 11.86 -5.28 23.74
C ASP A 324 12.33 -3.87 24.16
N ILE A 325 12.34 -3.56 25.45
CA ILE A 325 12.76 -2.23 25.94
C ILE A 325 14.17 -1.86 25.47
N LYS A 326 15.12 -2.81 25.54
CA LYS A 326 16.51 -2.59 25.09
C LYS A 326 16.58 -2.39 23.59
N GLY A 327 15.82 -3.16 22.84
CA GLY A 327 15.69 -3.03 21.41
C GLY A 327 15.12 -1.66 21.00
N ARG A 328 14.07 -1.19 21.68
CA ARG A 328 13.50 0.13 21.45
C ARG A 328 14.49 1.26 21.74
N GLU A 329 15.23 1.12 22.85
CA GLU A 329 16.31 2.07 23.17
C GLU A 329 17.37 2.10 22.06
N GLY A 330 17.86 0.95 21.60
CA GLY A 330 18.81 0.87 20.50
C GLY A 330 18.27 1.46 19.20
N ILE A 331 17.01 1.20 18.87
CA ILE A 331 16.35 1.79 17.67
C ILE A 331 16.27 3.31 17.80
N LEU A 332 15.82 3.82 18.95
CA LEU A 332 15.77 5.25 19.20
C LEU A 332 17.16 5.90 19.10
N GLN A 333 18.20 5.25 19.64
CA GLN A 333 19.59 5.73 19.50
C GLN A 333 20.03 5.80 18.04
N VAL A 334 19.64 4.85 17.20
CA VAL A 334 19.94 4.87 15.75
C VAL A 334 19.25 6.04 15.06
N HIS A 335 17.94 6.23 15.29
CA HIS A 335 17.17 7.27 14.60
C HIS A 335 17.48 8.68 15.13
N THR A 336 17.91 8.81 16.38
CA THR A 336 18.27 10.12 16.96
C THR A 336 19.70 10.59 16.60
N ARG A 337 20.55 9.75 16.02
CA ARG A 337 21.94 10.12 15.62
C ARG A 337 22.02 11.38 14.76
N LYS A 338 21.01 11.64 13.94
CA LYS A 338 20.96 12.78 13.00
C LYS A 338 20.14 13.97 13.52
N VAL A 339 19.57 13.85 14.72
CA VAL A 339 18.66 14.85 15.31
C VAL A 339 19.41 15.56 16.43
N PRO A 340 19.44 16.91 16.46
CA PRO A 340 20.07 17.67 17.54
C PRO A 340 19.21 17.56 18.82
N LEU A 341 19.67 16.76 19.79
CA LEU A 341 18.99 16.57 21.07
C LEU A 341 19.46 17.59 22.11
N ALA A 342 18.55 18.00 22.99
CA ALA A 342 18.88 18.71 24.20
C ALA A 342 19.49 17.76 25.25
N SER A 343 20.31 18.32 26.18
CA SER A 343 21.02 17.52 27.20
C SER A 343 20.08 16.77 28.18
N GLY A 344 18.83 17.14 28.26
CA GLY A 344 17.83 16.52 29.15
C GLY A 344 16.99 15.40 28.54
N VAL A 345 17.29 14.98 27.29
CA VAL A 345 16.54 13.87 26.64
C VAL A 345 17.10 12.54 27.08
N ASP A 346 16.28 11.75 27.76
CA ASP A 346 16.60 10.38 28.17
C ASP A 346 15.90 9.37 27.25
N VAL A 347 16.70 8.72 26.39
CA VAL A 347 16.23 7.73 25.41
C VAL A 347 15.69 6.47 26.11
N ALA A 348 16.23 6.10 27.27
CA ALA A 348 15.77 4.94 28.04
C ALA A 348 14.35 5.17 28.63
N VAL A 349 14.04 6.40 29.04
CA VAL A 349 12.68 6.77 29.46
C VAL A 349 11.72 6.67 28.29
N LEU A 350 12.11 7.18 27.10
CA LEU A 350 11.29 7.08 25.89
C LEU A 350 11.04 5.63 25.47
N ALA A 351 12.06 4.76 25.57
CA ALA A 351 11.93 3.35 25.26
C ALA A 351 10.92 2.63 26.19
N ARG A 352 10.92 2.97 27.47
CA ARG A 352 9.93 2.48 28.44
C ARG A 352 8.54 3.04 28.17
N ALA A 353 8.44 4.30 27.76
CA ALA A 353 7.19 5.00 27.50
C ALA A 353 6.50 4.60 26.17
N THR A 354 7.12 3.72 25.36
CA THR A 354 6.60 3.28 24.07
C THR A 354 6.42 1.76 23.98
N PRO A 355 5.64 1.13 24.91
CA PRO A 355 5.40 -0.30 24.86
C PRO A 355 4.67 -0.70 23.58
N GLY A 356 5.10 -1.81 22.94
CA GLY A 356 4.48 -2.33 21.73
C GLY A 356 4.79 -1.58 20.44
N PHE A 357 5.59 -0.50 20.47
CA PHE A 357 6.04 0.18 19.26
C PHE A 357 7.00 -0.70 18.45
N ALA A 358 6.79 -0.72 17.14
CA ALA A 358 7.73 -1.28 16.18
C ALA A 358 8.80 -0.24 15.78
N GLY A 359 9.80 -0.66 15.02
CA GLY A 359 10.86 0.24 14.55
C GLY A 359 10.34 1.45 13.75
N ALA A 360 9.35 1.23 12.90
CA ALA A 360 8.73 2.30 12.12
C ALA A 360 7.96 3.32 12.99
N ASP A 361 7.34 2.85 14.08
CA ASP A 361 6.64 3.74 15.02
C ASP A 361 7.63 4.63 15.77
N LEU A 362 8.80 4.07 16.15
CA LEU A 362 9.86 4.80 16.82
C LEU A 362 10.56 5.80 15.88
N GLU A 363 10.76 5.43 14.62
CA GLU A 363 11.25 6.36 13.60
C GLU A 363 10.29 7.54 13.42
N ASN A 364 8.98 7.24 13.32
CA ASN A 364 7.94 8.25 13.22
C ASN A 364 7.89 9.15 14.46
N LEU A 365 8.05 8.58 15.66
CA LEU A 365 8.14 9.34 16.91
C LEU A 365 9.28 10.36 16.89
N VAL A 366 10.46 9.95 16.48
CA VAL A 366 11.64 10.85 16.39
C VAL A 366 11.40 11.94 15.34
N ASN A 367 10.82 11.59 14.20
CA ASN A 367 10.48 12.55 13.14
C ASN A 367 9.44 13.56 13.61
N GLU A 368 8.36 13.10 14.27
CA GLU A 368 7.30 13.98 14.79
C GLU A 368 7.83 14.91 15.89
N ALA A 369 8.71 14.43 16.77
CA ALA A 369 9.36 15.28 17.78
C ALA A 369 10.22 16.38 17.13
N ALA A 370 10.99 16.04 16.10
CA ALA A 370 11.77 17.00 15.34
C ALA A 370 10.89 18.05 14.64
N LEU A 371 9.77 17.61 14.04
CA LEU A 371 8.80 18.51 13.41
C LEU A 371 8.13 19.46 14.43
N LEU A 372 7.81 18.97 15.62
CA LEU A 372 7.25 19.79 16.71
C LEU A 372 8.26 20.84 17.21
N ALA A 373 9.51 20.44 17.42
CA ALA A 373 10.58 21.36 17.81
C ALA A 373 10.80 22.45 16.74
N ALA A 374 10.85 22.05 15.46
CA ALA A 374 10.99 22.99 14.34
C ALA A 374 9.80 23.97 14.24
N ARG A 375 8.58 23.49 14.44
CA ARG A 375 7.36 24.34 14.46
C ARG A 375 7.41 25.38 15.58
N ASN A 376 8.03 25.04 16.69
CA ASN A 376 8.19 25.92 17.85
C ASN A 376 9.48 26.77 17.76
N ASN A 377 10.17 26.78 16.60
CA ASN A 377 11.43 27.51 16.36
C ASN A 377 12.53 27.17 17.38
N LYS A 378 12.62 25.92 17.83
CA LYS A 378 13.68 25.43 18.71
C LYS A 378 14.85 24.91 17.87
N ASP A 379 16.08 25.13 18.37
CA ASP A 379 17.32 24.63 17.74
C ASP A 379 17.63 23.16 18.10
N LYS A 380 17.00 22.64 19.15
CA LYS A 380 17.20 21.29 19.67
C LYS A 380 15.87 20.69 20.09
N VAL A 381 15.78 19.36 19.92
CA VAL A 381 14.61 18.60 20.37
C VAL A 381 14.73 18.31 21.86
N GLU A 382 13.72 18.66 22.62
CA GLU A 382 13.63 18.47 24.07
C GLU A 382 12.76 17.28 24.42
N MET A 383 12.82 16.79 25.68
CA MET A 383 11.99 15.69 26.16
C MET A 383 10.49 16.00 26.02
N GLN A 384 10.09 17.25 26.22
CA GLN A 384 8.70 17.67 26.06
C GLN A 384 8.19 17.49 24.61
N ASP A 385 9.05 17.73 23.60
CA ASP A 385 8.67 17.54 22.20
C ASP A 385 8.45 16.05 21.90
N PHE A 386 9.25 15.15 22.50
CA PHE A 386 9.05 13.71 22.42
C PHE A 386 7.78 13.25 23.12
N GLU A 387 7.43 13.79 24.28
CA GLU A 387 6.19 13.46 24.97
C GLU A 387 4.96 13.86 24.14
N LEU A 388 4.98 15.06 23.57
CA LEU A 388 3.91 15.53 22.68
C LEU A 388 3.83 14.71 21.38
N ALA A 389 4.98 14.33 20.82
CA ALA A 389 5.06 13.48 19.65
C ALA A 389 4.52 12.07 19.94
N LYS A 390 4.88 11.49 21.10
CA LYS A 390 4.38 10.21 21.57
C LYS A 390 2.85 10.22 21.66
N ASP A 391 2.30 11.22 22.32
CA ASP A 391 0.86 11.39 22.44
C ASP A 391 0.20 11.50 21.07
N LYS A 392 0.81 12.25 20.13
CA LYS A 392 0.31 12.37 18.75
C LYS A 392 0.34 11.05 17.98
N VAL A 393 1.42 10.28 18.11
CA VAL A 393 1.57 8.99 17.40
C VAL A 393 0.62 7.95 17.97
N MET A 394 0.45 7.89 19.29
CA MET A 394 -0.41 6.91 19.96
C MET A 394 -1.91 7.22 19.80
N MET A 395 -2.30 8.48 19.91
CA MET A 395 -3.69 8.90 20.06
C MET A 395 -4.20 9.80 18.93
N GLY A 396 -3.30 10.28 18.07
CA GLY A 396 -3.62 11.28 17.05
C GLY A 396 -3.46 12.73 17.53
N ALA A 397 -3.75 13.66 16.64
CA ALA A 397 -3.61 15.09 16.92
C ALA A 397 -4.63 15.60 17.94
N GLU A 398 -4.26 16.61 18.73
CA GLU A 398 -5.18 17.34 19.60
C GLU A 398 -6.31 18.00 18.81
N ARG A 399 -7.54 17.85 19.27
CA ARG A 399 -8.72 18.49 18.68
C ARG A 399 -9.04 19.82 19.36
N ARG A 400 -8.15 20.81 19.23
CA ARG A 400 -8.31 22.14 19.85
C ARG A 400 -9.54 22.92 19.37
N SER A 401 -10.08 22.55 18.21
CA SER A 401 -11.28 23.19 17.65
C SER A 401 -12.59 22.58 18.15
N MET A 402 -12.52 21.49 18.92
CA MET A 402 -13.71 20.85 19.47
C MET A 402 -14.20 21.63 20.69
N ILE A 403 -15.39 22.20 20.57
CA ILE A 403 -16.05 22.86 21.72
C ILE A 403 -16.73 21.75 22.52
N ILE A 404 -16.19 21.45 23.69
CA ILE A 404 -16.77 20.52 24.65
C ILE A 404 -17.55 21.34 25.67
N SER A 405 -18.76 20.92 26.01
CA SER A 405 -19.55 21.54 27.07
C SER A 405 -18.87 21.31 28.44
N ASP A 406 -19.08 22.22 29.39
CA ASP A 406 -18.53 22.08 30.74
C ASP A 406 -19.05 20.79 31.42
N GLU A 407 -20.27 20.35 31.07
CA GLU A 407 -20.85 19.09 31.53
C GLU A 407 -20.07 17.89 30.97
N GLU A 408 -19.80 17.85 29.67
CA GLU A 408 -19.02 16.75 29.06
C GLU A 408 -17.57 16.75 29.57
N LYS A 409 -16.96 17.91 29.79
CA LYS A 409 -15.63 18.03 30.36
C LYS A 409 -15.60 17.47 31.79
N ARG A 410 -16.63 17.78 32.59
CA ARG A 410 -16.80 17.23 33.93
C ARG A 410 -17.00 15.72 33.92
N ASN A 411 -17.86 15.22 33.00
CA ASN A 411 -18.09 13.76 32.87
C ASN A 411 -16.79 13.05 32.52
N THR A 412 -16.02 13.56 31.57
CA THR A 412 -14.72 13.00 31.20
C THR A 412 -13.73 13.04 32.36
N ALA A 413 -13.67 14.14 33.11
CA ALA A 413 -12.75 14.26 34.25
C ALA A 413 -13.05 13.21 35.37
N TYR A 414 -14.30 13.00 35.68
CA TYR A 414 -14.68 11.95 36.67
C TYR A 414 -14.41 10.57 36.11
N HIS A 415 -14.66 10.32 34.82
CA HIS A 415 -14.38 9.05 34.17
C HIS A 415 -12.88 8.71 34.27
N GLU A 416 -12.01 9.61 33.83
CA GLU A 416 -10.56 9.40 33.85
C GLU A 416 -10.01 9.33 35.30
N ALA A 417 -10.55 10.16 36.20
CA ALA A 417 -10.19 10.12 37.60
C ALA A 417 -10.57 8.75 38.24
N GLY A 418 -11.68 8.15 37.79
CA GLY A 418 -12.09 6.81 38.22
C GLY A 418 -11.08 5.74 37.83
N HIS A 419 -10.61 5.73 36.60
CA HIS A 419 -9.56 4.82 36.13
C HIS A 419 -8.26 5.04 36.92
N ALA A 420 -7.85 6.28 37.04
CA ALA A 420 -6.62 6.65 37.74
C ALA A 420 -6.62 6.24 39.20
N LEU A 421 -7.69 6.54 39.89
CA LEU A 421 -7.78 6.23 41.33
C LEU A 421 -7.81 4.73 41.59
N VAL A 422 -8.58 3.98 40.83
CA VAL A 422 -8.62 2.53 40.92
C VAL A 422 -7.24 1.91 40.67
N ALA A 423 -6.54 2.38 39.62
CA ALA A 423 -5.20 1.88 39.30
C ALA A 423 -4.18 2.18 40.39
N THR A 424 -4.22 3.38 41.00
CA THR A 424 -3.31 3.75 42.10
C THR A 424 -3.55 2.97 43.39
N LEU A 425 -4.82 2.63 43.70
CA LEU A 425 -5.18 1.95 44.93
C LEU A 425 -5.09 0.42 44.85
N LEU A 426 -4.99 -0.15 43.64
CA LEU A 426 -4.90 -1.60 43.46
C LEU A 426 -3.46 -2.09 43.61
N PRO A 427 -3.17 -3.02 44.53
CA PRO A 427 -1.85 -3.61 44.65
C PRO A 427 -1.48 -4.42 43.41
N GLY A 428 -0.28 -4.19 42.85
CA GLY A 428 0.21 -4.90 41.68
C GLY A 428 -0.33 -4.40 40.32
N ALA A 429 -1.05 -3.28 40.31
CA ALA A 429 -1.37 -2.55 39.10
C ALA A 429 -0.14 -1.81 38.59
N ASP A 430 -0.09 -1.55 37.30
CA ASP A 430 0.99 -0.74 36.71
C ASP A 430 0.79 0.74 37.11
N PRO A 431 1.89 1.49 37.36
CA PRO A 431 1.80 2.88 37.80
C PRO A 431 1.21 3.76 36.70
N ILE A 432 0.52 4.82 37.13
CA ILE A 432 0.01 5.82 36.21
C ILE A 432 1.16 6.67 35.73
N HIS A 433 1.21 6.90 34.43
CA HIS A 433 2.14 7.83 33.80
C HIS A 433 1.50 9.20 33.66
N LYS A 434 0.28 9.24 33.12
CA LYS A 434 -0.42 10.47 32.79
C LYS A 434 -1.92 10.28 32.70
N VAL A 435 -2.67 11.29 33.13
CA VAL A 435 -4.12 11.40 32.93
C VAL A 435 -4.43 12.72 32.25
N THR A 436 -5.29 12.71 31.24
CA THR A 436 -5.65 13.93 30.51
C THR A 436 -7.10 13.92 30.06
N ILE A 437 -7.71 15.09 30.05
CA ILE A 437 -9.05 15.34 29.51
C ILE A 437 -9.01 16.17 28.22
N ILE A 438 -7.82 16.34 27.63
CA ILE A 438 -7.66 16.98 26.33
C ILE A 438 -8.08 15.99 25.25
N PRO A 439 -9.07 16.31 24.40
CA PRO A 439 -9.55 15.39 23.38
C PRO A 439 -8.50 15.13 22.30
N ARG A 440 -8.27 13.85 22.00
CA ARG A 440 -7.33 13.40 20.95
C ARG A 440 -7.95 12.29 20.12
N GLY A 441 -7.83 12.38 18.81
CA GLY A 441 -8.39 11.35 17.92
C GLY A 441 -9.89 11.13 18.15
N MET A 442 -10.29 9.96 18.62
CA MET A 442 -11.67 9.60 18.98
C MET A 442 -11.94 9.61 20.49
N ALA A 443 -10.91 9.76 21.32
CA ALA A 443 -11.04 9.78 22.78
C ALA A 443 -11.19 11.20 23.31
N LEU A 444 -12.07 11.39 24.30
CA LEU A 444 -12.28 12.66 24.99
C LEU A 444 -11.29 12.85 26.14
N GLY A 445 -10.81 11.74 26.72
CA GLY A 445 -9.78 11.70 27.75
C GLY A 445 -8.92 10.46 27.62
N LEU A 446 -7.91 10.34 28.47
CA LEU A 446 -7.04 9.17 28.53
C LEU A 446 -6.37 9.05 29.91
N THR A 447 -6.40 7.84 30.45
CA THR A 447 -5.57 7.41 31.58
C THR A 447 -4.51 6.42 31.07
N GLN A 448 -3.24 6.85 31.07
CA GLN A 448 -2.11 6.04 30.61
C GLN A 448 -1.37 5.42 31.79
N GLN A 449 -1.27 4.09 31.79
CA GLN A 449 -0.40 3.34 32.68
C GLN A 449 0.90 2.98 31.99
N LEU A 450 2.00 2.92 32.73
CA LEU A 450 3.31 2.56 32.21
C LEU A 450 3.84 1.33 32.95
N PRO A 451 3.93 0.18 32.28
CA PRO A 451 4.53 -0.99 32.89
C PRO A 451 5.98 -0.72 33.32
N MET A 452 6.35 -1.09 34.55
CA MET A 452 7.71 -0.96 35.06
C MET A 452 8.67 -1.92 34.32
N ASP A 453 8.18 -3.13 34.01
CA ASP A 453 8.91 -4.17 33.29
C ASP A 453 8.06 -4.75 32.17
N GLU A 454 8.73 -5.32 31.16
CA GLU A 454 8.07 -6.04 30.08
C GLU A 454 7.60 -7.40 30.57
N LYS A 455 6.28 -7.56 30.69
CA LYS A 455 5.66 -8.80 31.14
C LYS A 455 5.32 -9.67 29.93
N HIS A 456 5.95 -10.83 29.80
CA HIS A 456 5.65 -11.81 28.76
C HIS A 456 4.54 -12.78 29.18
N THR A 457 4.27 -12.89 30.47
CA THR A 457 3.19 -13.71 31.06
C THR A 457 2.39 -12.89 32.06
N TYR A 458 1.09 -13.03 31.98
CA TYR A 458 0.17 -12.29 32.84
C TYR A 458 -0.49 -13.24 33.84
N PRO A 459 -0.23 -13.10 35.15
CA PRO A 459 -0.93 -13.89 36.15
C PRO A 459 -2.41 -13.48 36.23
N ARG A 460 -3.30 -14.42 36.61
CA ARG A 460 -4.75 -14.21 36.73
C ARG A 460 -5.10 -12.96 37.56
N GLY A 461 -4.40 -12.75 38.71
CA GLY A 461 -4.64 -11.59 39.56
C GLY A 461 -4.38 -10.24 38.86
N TYR A 462 -3.35 -10.16 38.02
CA TYR A 462 -3.06 -8.97 37.24
C TYR A 462 -4.17 -8.68 36.21
N LEU A 463 -4.67 -9.73 35.52
CA LEU A 463 -5.76 -9.57 34.54
C LEU A 463 -7.06 -9.14 35.22
N LEU A 464 -7.37 -9.70 36.41
CA LEU A 464 -8.52 -9.27 37.21
C LEU A 464 -8.36 -7.80 37.66
N ASN A 465 -7.18 -7.36 38.06
CA ASN A 465 -6.94 -5.96 38.38
C ASN A 465 -7.16 -5.03 37.16
N ASN A 466 -6.73 -5.46 35.97
CA ASN A 466 -7.00 -4.71 34.74
C ASN A 466 -8.49 -4.57 34.45
N LEU A 467 -9.29 -5.64 34.70
CA LEU A 467 -10.75 -5.56 34.59
C LEU A 467 -11.33 -4.53 35.56
N VAL A 468 -10.86 -4.53 36.81
CA VAL A 468 -11.33 -3.57 37.84
C VAL A 468 -11.00 -2.13 37.40
N ILE A 469 -9.80 -1.89 36.84
CA ILE A 469 -9.39 -0.57 36.34
C ILE A 469 -10.28 -0.14 35.18
N LEU A 470 -10.57 -1.04 34.22
CA LEU A 470 -11.45 -0.73 33.07
C LEU A 470 -12.86 -0.31 33.49
N PHE A 471 -13.36 -0.82 34.65
CA PHE A 471 -14.65 -0.37 35.17
C PHE A 471 -14.57 0.91 35.98
N GLY A 472 -13.38 1.41 36.34
CA GLY A 472 -13.19 2.62 37.15
C GLY A 472 -13.93 3.82 36.62
N GLY A 473 -13.81 4.14 35.30
CA GLY A 473 -14.49 5.27 34.68
C GLY A 473 -16.02 5.15 34.76
N ARG A 474 -16.55 3.99 34.37
CA ARG A 474 -17.98 3.71 34.41
C ARG A 474 -18.59 3.84 35.81
N VAL A 475 -17.89 3.32 36.79
CA VAL A 475 -18.33 3.36 38.20
C VAL A 475 -18.25 4.78 38.75
N ALA A 476 -17.25 5.56 38.38
CA ALA A 476 -17.13 6.97 38.76
C ALA A 476 -18.31 7.80 38.22
N GLU A 477 -18.68 7.60 36.95
CA GLU A 477 -19.88 8.22 36.40
C GLU A 477 -21.14 7.87 37.18
N GLU A 478 -21.36 6.60 37.50
CA GLU A 478 -22.53 6.13 38.27
C GLU A 478 -22.62 6.72 39.67
N LEU A 479 -21.50 6.79 40.40
CA LEU A 479 -21.46 7.26 41.78
C LEU A 479 -21.62 8.76 41.93
N VAL A 480 -21.14 9.54 40.97
CA VAL A 480 -21.06 11.01 41.09
C VAL A 480 -22.08 11.73 40.21
N LEU A 481 -22.34 11.21 39.02
CA LEU A 481 -23.18 11.88 38.03
C LEU A 481 -24.60 11.30 38.00
N GLU A 482 -24.86 10.19 38.68
CA GLU A 482 -26.13 9.47 38.73
C GLU A 482 -26.68 9.05 37.37
N HIS A 483 -25.89 9.16 36.32
CA HIS A 483 -26.24 8.75 34.94
C HIS A 483 -25.07 8.01 34.27
N MET A 484 -25.40 7.33 33.20
CA MET A 484 -24.47 6.48 32.48
C MET A 484 -24.28 7.06 31.09
N THR A 485 -23.03 7.25 30.66
CA THR A 485 -22.71 7.75 29.32
C THR A 485 -22.26 6.65 28.37
N THR A 486 -22.23 6.94 27.08
CA THR A 486 -21.67 6.05 26.07
C THR A 486 -20.13 6.06 26.07
N GLY A 487 -19.50 6.95 26.84
CA GLY A 487 -18.04 7.09 26.94
C GLY A 487 -17.36 5.80 27.40
N ALA A 488 -17.99 5.09 28.34
CA ALA A 488 -17.49 3.81 28.85
C ALA A 488 -17.64 2.61 27.87
N GLY A 489 -18.19 2.83 26.65
CA GLY A 489 -18.48 1.73 25.72
C GLY A 489 -17.25 0.91 25.34
N ASN A 490 -16.14 1.58 25.03
CA ASN A 490 -14.86 0.93 24.65
C ASN A 490 -14.24 0.15 25.83
N ASP A 491 -14.36 0.65 27.06
CA ASP A 491 -13.81 -0.02 28.24
C ASP A 491 -14.61 -1.28 28.59
N ILE A 492 -15.94 -1.23 28.44
CA ILE A 492 -16.82 -2.40 28.60
C ILE A 492 -16.52 -3.45 27.53
N GLU A 493 -16.30 -3.05 26.27
CA GLU A 493 -15.91 -3.95 25.17
C GLU A 493 -14.59 -4.65 25.49
N LYS A 494 -13.54 -3.89 25.84
CA LYS A 494 -12.23 -4.43 26.24
C LYS A 494 -12.34 -5.36 27.47
N ALA A 495 -13.13 -4.97 28.47
CA ALA A 495 -13.33 -5.81 29.65
C ALA A 495 -14.02 -7.12 29.29
N THR A 496 -15.03 -7.09 28.43
CA THR A 496 -15.73 -8.29 27.97
C THR A 496 -14.81 -9.21 27.17
N ASP A 497 -14.01 -8.66 26.24
CA ASP A 497 -13.04 -9.44 25.49
C ASP A 497 -11.97 -10.05 26.39
N LEU A 498 -11.43 -9.29 27.33
CA LEU A 498 -10.43 -9.80 28.28
C LEU A 498 -10.99 -10.94 29.12
N ALA A 499 -12.18 -10.79 29.69
CA ALA A 499 -12.84 -11.83 30.47
C ALA A 499 -13.11 -13.09 29.62
N ARG A 500 -13.58 -12.93 28.40
CA ARG A 500 -13.79 -14.03 27.45
C ARG A 500 -12.49 -14.76 27.12
N ARG A 501 -11.40 -14.06 26.88
CA ARG A 501 -10.07 -14.66 26.65
C ARG A 501 -9.54 -15.38 27.88
N MET A 502 -9.77 -14.85 29.09
CA MET A 502 -9.41 -15.54 30.33
C MET A 502 -10.12 -16.89 30.47
N VAL A 503 -11.40 -16.95 30.08
CA VAL A 503 -12.20 -18.18 30.17
C VAL A 503 -11.91 -19.13 29.00
N CYS A 504 -11.94 -18.63 27.78
CA CYS A 504 -11.93 -19.47 26.56
C CYS A 504 -10.53 -19.81 26.05
N GLU A 505 -9.55 -18.87 26.13
CA GLU A 505 -8.23 -19.09 25.57
C GLU A 505 -7.22 -19.58 26.60
N TRP A 506 -7.27 -19.04 27.82
CA TRP A 506 -6.25 -19.29 28.85
C TRP A 506 -6.68 -20.27 29.95
N GLY A 507 -7.94 -20.73 29.89
CA GLY A 507 -8.46 -21.72 30.87
C GLY A 507 -8.36 -21.26 32.33
N MET A 508 -8.56 -19.95 32.58
CA MET A 508 -8.41 -19.34 33.91
C MET A 508 -9.70 -19.39 34.76
N SER A 509 -10.71 -20.13 34.32
CA SER A 509 -11.94 -20.36 35.05
C SER A 509 -11.81 -21.59 35.96
N GLU A 510 -12.17 -21.45 37.23
CA GLU A 510 -12.21 -22.58 38.16
C GLU A 510 -13.37 -23.54 37.85
N LYS A 511 -14.48 -23.01 37.35
CA LYS A 511 -15.68 -23.80 37.06
C LYS A 511 -15.54 -24.62 35.79
N LEU A 512 -14.95 -24.05 34.75
CA LEU A 512 -14.77 -24.70 33.45
C LEU A 512 -13.45 -25.48 33.36
N GLY A 513 -12.52 -25.25 34.30
CA GLY A 513 -11.22 -25.90 34.33
C GLY A 513 -10.23 -25.39 33.26
N PRO A 514 -9.03 -26.01 33.15
CA PRO A 514 -7.98 -25.61 32.24
C PRO A 514 -8.25 -26.16 30.84
N MET A 515 -9.30 -25.68 30.20
CA MET A 515 -9.71 -26.06 28.85
C MET A 515 -9.79 -24.84 27.95
N THR A 516 -9.57 -25.02 26.63
CA THR A 516 -9.77 -23.99 25.63
C THR A 516 -11.07 -24.23 24.89
N PHE A 517 -11.84 -23.18 24.64
CA PHE A 517 -13.12 -23.22 23.96
C PHE A 517 -13.08 -22.30 22.73
N GLY A 518 -13.47 -22.84 21.57
CA GLY A 518 -13.39 -22.13 20.31
C GLY A 518 -12.00 -22.28 19.68
N LYS A 519 -11.97 -22.67 18.42
CA LYS A 519 -10.73 -22.55 17.63
C LYS A 519 -10.42 -21.08 17.49
N LYS A 520 -9.12 -20.71 17.57
CA LYS A 520 -8.64 -19.43 17.04
C LYS A 520 -9.28 -19.23 15.67
N GLU A 521 -9.91 -18.08 15.45
CA GLU A 521 -10.37 -17.69 14.13
C GLU A 521 -9.18 -17.79 13.18
N GLU A 522 -9.02 -18.95 12.52
CA GLU A 522 -8.40 -18.97 11.21
C GLU A 522 -9.36 -18.17 10.37
N GLU A 523 -8.96 -16.96 9.94
CA GLU A 523 -9.73 -16.09 9.07
C GLU A 523 -10.33 -16.94 7.95
N ILE A 524 -11.61 -17.30 8.10
CA ILE A 524 -12.36 -18.11 7.14
C ILE A 524 -12.65 -17.18 5.97
N PHE A 525 -11.98 -17.48 4.89
CA PHE A 525 -12.13 -16.85 3.59
C PHE A 525 -13.60 -16.88 3.12
N LEU A 526 -14.10 -15.71 2.73
CA LEU A 526 -15.37 -15.47 2.03
C LEU A 526 -15.66 -16.57 1.02
N GLY A 527 -16.65 -17.43 1.29
CA GLY A 527 -17.17 -18.39 0.31
C GLY A 527 -17.67 -19.73 0.80
N ARG A 528 -17.61 -20.03 2.09
CA ARG A 528 -18.28 -21.22 2.67
C ARG A 528 -19.12 -20.81 3.86
N ASP A 529 -20.32 -21.34 3.89
CA ASP A 529 -21.39 -21.16 4.86
C ASP A 529 -21.00 -20.62 6.23
N PHE A 530 -21.68 -19.54 6.63
CA PHE A 530 -21.64 -18.88 7.93
C PHE A 530 -22.11 -19.76 9.12
N THR A 531 -21.91 -21.04 9.06
CA THR A 531 -22.02 -21.89 10.23
C THR A 531 -20.68 -21.88 10.95
N GLN A 532 -20.52 -20.93 11.90
CA GLN A 532 -19.51 -21.06 12.95
C GLN A 532 -19.68 -22.44 13.57
N LYS A 533 -18.82 -23.38 13.24
CA LYS A 533 -18.73 -24.65 13.95
C LYS A 533 -18.16 -24.34 15.32
N VAL A 534 -19.05 -24.07 16.26
CA VAL A 534 -18.71 -23.95 17.67
C VAL A 534 -18.31 -25.35 18.12
N ASP A 535 -17.07 -25.52 18.58
CA ASP A 535 -16.52 -26.84 19.01
C ASP A 535 -17.02 -27.30 20.39
N TYR A 536 -18.04 -26.66 20.92
CA TYR A 536 -18.60 -26.97 22.24
C TYR A 536 -20.13 -27.01 22.21
N SER A 537 -20.71 -27.70 23.17
CA SER A 537 -22.15 -27.87 23.29
C SER A 537 -22.84 -26.57 23.75
N GLU A 538 -24.15 -26.47 23.51
CA GLU A 538 -24.96 -25.33 23.94
C GLU A 538 -24.93 -25.13 25.46
N ASN A 539 -24.89 -26.21 26.23
CA ASN A 539 -24.72 -26.16 27.71
C ASN A 539 -23.38 -25.52 28.09
N THR A 540 -22.30 -25.87 27.41
CA THR A 540 -20.98 -25.25 27.63
C THR A 540 -20.99 -23.77 27.26
N ALA A 541 -21.69 -23.37 26.20
CA ALA A 541 -21.85 -21.95 25.83
C ALA A 541 -22.54 -21.17 26.98
N ILE A 542 -23.61 -21.71 27.54
CA ILE A 542 -24.30 -21.10 28.69
C ILE A 542 -23.37 -20.96 29.90
N GLU A 543 -22.54 -21.98 30.18
CA GLU A 543 -21.57 -21.93 31.27
C GLU A 543 -20.45 -20.91 31.01
N ILE A 544 -19.95 -20.78 29.78
CA ILE A 544 -18.98 -19.75 29.39
C ILE A 544 -19.58 -18.36 29.62
N ASP A 545 -20.81 -18.11 29.16
CA ASP A 545 -21.48 -16.82 29.34
C ASP A 545 -21.74 -16.49 30.80
N ALA A 546 -22.10 -17.49 31.60
CA ALA A 546 -22.29 -17.35 33.05
C ALA A 546 -20.98 -16.99 33.76
N GLU A 547 -19.88 -17.63 33.39
CA GLU A 547 -18.56 -17.40 33.99
C GLU A 547 -17.97 -16.04 33.58
N VAL A 548 -18.06 -15.66 32.30
CA VAL A 548 -17.68 -14.33 31.83
C VAL A 548 -18.47 -13.26 32.58
N ARG A 549 -19.80 -13.43 32.69
CA ARG A 549 -20.65 -12.50 33.43
C ARG A 549 -20.25 -12.40 34.91
N ARG A 550 -19.93 -13.53 35.56
CA ARG A 550 -19.47 -13.55 36.95
C ARG A 550 -18.19 -12.73 37.13
N ILE A 551 -17.17 -12.98 36.31
CA ILE A 551 -15.88 -12.26 36.36
C ILE A 551 -16.08 -10.74 36.16
N ILE A 552 -16.91 -10.35 35.20
CA ILE A 552 -17.25 -8.96 34.95
C ILE A 552 -17.95 -8.33 36.15
N GLN A 553 -18.98 -8.98 36.69
CA GLN A 553 -19.72 -8.45 37.84
C GLN A 553 -18.87 -8.33 39.09
N GLU A 554 -18.06 -9.32 39.41
CA GLU A 554 -17.13 -9.26 40.53
C GLU A 554 -16.12 -8.11 40.40
N SER A 555 -15.54 -7.94 39.20
CA SER A 555 -14.62 -6.85 38.92
C SER A 555 -15.30 -5.48 39.02
N TYR A 556 -16.53 -5.37 38.51
CA TYR A 556 -17.33 -4.15 38.59
C TYR A 556 -17.66 -3.79 40.04
N HIS A 557 -18.12 -4.76 40.87
CA HIS A 557 -18.42 -4.52 42.29
C HIS A 557 -17.16 -4.13 43.07
N ARG A 558 -16.02 -4.76 42.78
CA ARG A 558 -14.74 -4.41 43.42
C ARG A 558 -14.31 -2.96 43.07
N ALA A 559 -14.48 -2.53 41.82
CA ALA A 559 -14.24 -1.13 41.40
C ALA A 559 -15.18 -0.17 42.18
N LYS A 560 -16.46 -0.55 42.33
CA LYS A 560 -17.47 0.24 43.05
C LYS A 560 -17.14 0.38 44.53
N ASP A 561 -16.71 -0.69 45.20
CA ASP A 561 -16.33 -0.67 46.61
C ASP A 561 -15.09 0.23 46.82
N ILE A 562 -14.08 0.14 45.94
CA ILE A 562 -12.87 0.96 46.01
C ILE A 562 -13.23 2.46 45.87
N LEU A 563 -13.99 2.82 44.84
CA LEU A 563 -14.34 4.22 44.59
C LEU A 563 -15.31 4.78 45.66
N LYS A 564 -16.26 3.98 46.10
CA LYS A 564 -17.20 4.37 47.18
C LYS A 564 -16.49 4.65 48.49
N ALA A 565 -15.49 3.83 48.86
CA ALA A 565 -14.67 4.04 50.04
C ALA A 565 -13.78 5.29 49.94
N ASN A 566 -13.46 5.75 48.72
CA ASN A 566 -12.54 6.86 48.45
C ASN A 566 -13.20 8.00 47.68
N LEU A 567 -14.51 8.24 47.87
CA LEU A 567 -15.29 9.22 47.09
C LEU A 567 -14.73 10.64 47.18
N GLY A 568 -14.26 11.07 48.35
CA GLY A 568 -13.65 12.39 48.56
C GLY A 568 -12.34 12.57 47.76
N LEU A 569 -11.57 11.48 47.65
CA LEU A 569 -10.34 11.48 46.83
C LEU A 569 -10.66 11.51 45.32
N LEU A 570 -11.72 10.81 44.89
CA LEU A 570 -12.21 10.87 43.52
C LEU A 570 -12.59 12.30 43.14
N HIS A 571 -13.33 13.02 44.01
CA HIS A 571 -13.67 14.43 43.76
C HIS A 571 -12.41 15.31 43.62
N LYS A 572 -11.44 15.13 44.53
CA LYS A 572 -10.21 15.93 44.53
C LYS A 572 -9.38 15.73 43.25
N VAL A 573 -9.21 14.46 42.82
CA VAL A 573 -8.50 14.16 41.55
C VAL A 573 -9.24 14.74 40.34
N ALA A 574 -10.58 14.57 40.27
CA ALA A 574 -11.38 15.08 39.16
C ALA A 574 -11.37 16.61 39.09
N GLU A 575 -11.49 17.31 40.25
CA GLU A 575 -11.42 18.77 40.31
C GLU A 575 -10.04 19.28 39.89
N THR A 576 -8.95 18.68 40.36
CA THR A 576 -7.59 19.05 39.95
C THR A 576 -7.39 18.78 38.46
N LEU A 577 -7.96 17.72 37.91
CA LEU A 577 -7.93 17.40 36.49
C LEU A 577 -8.72 18.42 35.64
N LEU A 578 -9.84 18.93 36.15
CA LEU A 578 -10.60 20.01 35.53
C LEU A 578 -9.82 21.32 35.46
N GLU A 579 -9.03 21.63 36.50
CA GLU A 579 -8.21 22.85 36.57
C GLU A 579 -6.97 22.78 35.65
N LYS A 580 -6.24 21.64 35.70
CA LYS A 580 -4.95 21.47 35.01
C LYS A 580 -5.06 20.83 33.63
N GLU A 581 -6.16 20.16 33.32
CA GLU A 581 -6.44 19.38 32.11
C GLU A 581 -5.52 18.16 31.90
N VAL A 582 -4.37 18.15 32.58
CA VAL A 582 -3.36 17.08 32.53
C VAL A 582 -2.78 16.90 33.93
N LEU A 583 -2.66 15.65 34.40
CA LEU A 583 -1.98 15.28 35.63
C LEU A 583 -0.96 14.18 35.36
N ASP A 584 0.24 14.33 35.88
CA ASP A 584 1.26 13.29 35.86
C ASP A 584 1.05 12.29 37.02
N GLY A 585 1.57 11.07 36.86
CA GLY A 585 1.44 10.03 37.89
C GLY A 585 1.96 10.47 39.24
N SER A 586 3.07 11.24 39.31
CA SER A 586 3.63 11.79 40.55
C SER A 586 2.70 12.77 41.26
N GLU A 587 1.91 13.57 40.50
CA GLU A 587 0.92 14.49 41.08
C GLU A 587 -0.27 13.73 41.65
N ILE A 588 -0.70 12.67 40.96
CA ILE A 588 -1.78 11.78 41.48
C ILE A 588 -1.35 11.10 42.79
N ASP A 589 -0.13 10.55 42.79
CA ASP A 589 0.44 9.94 44.01
C ASP A 589 0.56 10.94 45.17
N ALA A 590 0.90 12.20 44.88
CA ALA A 590 0.95 13.28 45.88
C ALA A 590 -0.45 13.57 46.45
N ILE A 591 -1.47 13.68 45.61
CA ILE A 591 -2.87 13.88 46.01
C ILE A 591 -3.35 12.72 46.90
N VAL A 592 -3.04 11.48 46.51
CA VAL A 592 -3.42 10.28 47.27
C VAL A 592 -2.76 10.23 48.66
N ARG A 593 -1.46 10.61 48.75
CA ARG A 593 -0.73 10.67 50.03
C ARG A 593 -1.25 11.78 50.93
N GLU A 594 -1.51 12.96 50.41
CA GLU A 594 -2.02 14.12 51.17
C GLU A 594 -3.41 13.84 51.73
N PHE A 595 -4.30 13.25 50.97
CA PHE A 595 -5.66 12.93 51.39
C PHE A 595 -5.71 11.70 52.33
N GLY A 596 -4.85 10.68 52.06
CA GLY A 596 -4.72 9.50 52.92
C GLY A 596 -4.07 9.81 54.27
N GLY A 597 -3.21 10.83 54.36
CA GLY A 597 -2.59 11.32 55.60
C GLY A 597 -3.52 12.13 56.48
N ASN A 598 -4.55 12.77 55.94
CA ASN A 598 -5.50 13.64 56.68
C ASN A 598 -6.72 12.84 57.27
N GLY A 599 -6.91 11.59 56.85
CA GLY A 599 -8.01 10.72 57.38
C GLY A 599 -7.67 9.98 58.70
N GLY A 600 -6.46 10.16 59.25
CA GLY A 600 -5.95 9.41 60.40
C GLY A 600 -5.58 10.26 61.60
N ASN A 601 -6.40 11.21 62.02
CA ASN A 601 -6.15 11.89 63.31
C ASN A 601 -7.15 11.37 64.40
N GLY A 602 -6.80 10.24 65.03
CA GLY A 602 -7.51 9.64 66.13
C GLY A 602 -6.93 8.28 66.55
N GLY A 603 -5.70 8.29 67.18
CA GLY A 603 -5.28 7.16 68.00
C GLY A 603 -4.02 6.38 67.56
N ASN A 604 -2.96 6.68 68.28
CA ASN A 604 -1.77 5.85 68.58
C ASN A 604 -0.80 5.42 67.47
N GLY A 605 0.44 5.86 67.68
CA GLY A 605 1.64 5.51 66.92
C GLY A 605 1.80 4.00 66.67
N GLY A 606 1.82 3.68 65.42
CA GLY A 606 2.20 2.39 64.87
C GLY A 606 2.66 2.60 63.45
N ASP A 607 3.85 2.13 63.16
CA ASP A 607 4.57 2.17 61.89
C ASP A 607 3.65 2.04 60.64
N PRO A 608 3.79 2.88 59.62
CA PRO A 608 2.98 2.76 58.41
C PRO A 608 3.49 1.57 57.58
N LEU A 609 2.54 0.75 57.13
CA LEU A 609 2.68 -0.31 56.15
C LEU A 609 3.12 -1.69 56.63
N THR A 610 2.25 -2.35 57.40
CA THR A 610 2.11 -3.81 57.34
C THR A 610 0.72 -4.16 56.81
N PRO A 611 0.58 -5.16 55.92
CA PRO A 611 -0.68 -5.47 55.24
C PRO A 611 -1.62 -6.29 56.16
N SER A 612 -2.65 -5.65 56.68
CA SER A 612 -3.68 -6.28 57.53
C SER A 612 -5.00 -6.56 56.81
N VAL A 613 -4.97 -6.86 55.54
CA VAL A 613 -6.17 -7.30 54.79
C VAL A 613 -5.93 -8.60 53.99
N ALA A 614 -4.90 -9.36 54.34
CA ALA A 614 -4.60 -10.64 53.66
C ALA A 614 -5.21 -11.88 54.38
N ALA A 615 -6.17 -11.72 55.29
CA ALA A 615 -6.69 -12.82 56.09
C ALA A 615 -8.21 -13.03 55.99
N ALA A 616 -8.83 -12.74 54.88
CA ALA A 616 -10.24 -13.04 54.68
C ALA A 616 -10.63 -13.39 53.25
N ILE A 617 -9.79 -14.10 52.51
CA ILE A 617 -10.21 -14.84 51.30
C ILE A 617 -9.18 -15.97 51.07
N VAL A 618 -9.45 -17.13 51.66
CA VAL A 618 -9.05 -18.45 51.17
C VAL A 618 -10.26 -19.02 50.47
#